data_de0ce8abf4c41b3f93c73f2c1250ea10
#
_entry.id   de0ce8abf4c41b3f93c73f2c1250ea10
#
_cell.length_a   1.000
_cell.length_b   1.000
_cell.length_c   1.000
_cell.angle_alpha   90.00
_cell.angle_beta   90.00
_cell.angle_gamma   90.00
#
_symmetry.space_group_name_H-M   'P 1'
#
loop_
_entity.id
_entity.type
_entity.pdbx_description
1 polymer ?
#
loop_
_entity_poly.entity_id
_entity_poly.type
_entity_poly.pdbx_seq_one_letter_code
_entity_poly.pdbx_strand_id
1 'polypeptide(L)'
;MTRNHNARFAGVRGRMLIAAAAVLAPLAMASPAMAEHHPTGNFAPFKYCPLSNKATEICTVANTNAGEFTVGKKTVPITKTITLQGGLHENEKTEELEFIAAEGAETLSKTEETVPGGLLGIKAPKSWPLILQELFNEYVINKGLTGVTEITELAKPASAIKLNTTNLIFESGTALQLPVKVKLNNAFLGNECYVGSSSHPIILNLTTGTTSPPEPNKPIKGSAGKLEILEAGNLVRLTGGALVDNSFADEEGANGCGGFLFSWAVDPLVNEILGVPSKAGTNTAILKGNLEEAVAEAVKASE
;
A
#
# COMPACT_ATOMS: atom_id res chain seq x y z
N MET A 1 48.40 -74.76 -32.84
CA MET A 1 49.11 -74.44 -34.13
C MET A 1 49.08 -72.93 -34.24
N THR A 2 50.18 -72.40 -33.96
CA THR A 2 51.06 -71.51 -34.76
C THR A 2 50.51 -70.15 -35.13
N ARG A 3 51.10 -69.17 -34.42
CA ARG A 3 52.01 -68.15 -34.97
C ARG A 3 51.28 -67.01 -35.76
N ASN A 4 51.63 -65.80 -35.77
CA ASN A 4 52.72 -64.94 -35.25
C ASN A 4 52.40 -63.48 -35.47
N HIS A 5 52.92 -62.64 -34.61
CA HIS A 5 53.54 -61.30 -34.78
C HIS A 5 53.20 -60.45 -36.02
N ASN A 6 52.86 -59.19 -35.79
CA ASN A 6 53.88 -58.15 -35.93
C ASN A 6 53.32 -56.75 -35.51
N ALA A 7 54.09 -56.12 -34.67
CA ALA A 7 53.97 -54.71 -34.31
C ALA A 7 54.45 -53.82 -35.49
N ARG A 8 53.83 -52.68 -35.69
CA ARG A 8 54.50 -51.48 -36.26
C ARG A 8 53.99 -50.21 -35.59
N PHE A 9 54.91 -49.56 -34.97
CA PHE A 9 54.87 -48.16 -34.55
C PHE A 9 54.77 -47.22 -35.74
N ALA A 10 54.01 -46.15 -35.66
CA ALA A 10 54.28 -44.78 -36.14
C ALA A 10 53.04 -43.92 -35.95
N GLY A 11 53.18 -42.88 -35.19
CA GLY A 11 53.22 -41.50 -35.61
C GLY A 11 52.29 -40.65 -34.79
N VAL A 12 52.85 -40.11 -33.72
CA VAL A 12 52.25 -38.98 -32.97
C VAL A 12 52.14 -37.75 -33.88
N ARG A 13 50.94 -37.27 -34.14
CA ARG A 13 50.73 -35.90 -34.59
C ARG A 13 49.71 -35.27 -33.67
N GLY A 14 50.25 -34.50 -32.72
CA GLY A 14 49.48 -33.64 -31.86
C GLY A 14 48.68 -32.62 -32.68
N ARG A 15 47.37 -32.60 -32.48
CA ARG A 15 46.54 -31.46 -32.83
C ARG A 15 46.20 -30.75 -31.52
N MET A 16 46.88 -29.61 -31.30
CA MET A 16 46.48 -28.61 -30.33
C MET A 16 45.05 -28.15 -30.66
N LEU A 17 44.10 -28.54 -29.84
CA LEU A 17 42.79 -27.89 -29.77
C LEU A 17 42.93 -26.63 -28.94
N ILE A 18 42.94 -25.49 -29.61
CA ILE A 18 42.81 -24.18 -28.97
C ILE A 18 41.34 -24.10 -28.50
N ALA A 19 41.11 -24.28 -27.19
CA ALA A 19 39.83 -24.00 -26.57
C ALA A 19 39.68 -22.46 -26.48
N ALA A 20 38.89 -21.88 -27.38
CA ALA A 20 38.45 -20.51 -27.28
C ALA A 20 37.47 -20.43 -26.10
N ALA A 21 37.94 -19.95 -24.97
CA ALA A 21 37.09 -19.56 -23.82
C ALA A 21 36.30 -18.31 -24.24
N ALA A 22 35.04 -18.51 -24.64
CA ALA A 22 34.11 -17.39 -24.79
C ALA A 22 33.81 -16.84 -23.42
N VAL A 23 34.39 -15.69 -23.10
CA VAL A 23 34.05 -14.88 -21.93
C VAL A 23 32.67 -14.30 -22.21
N LEU A 24 31.63 -14.94 -21.66
CA LEU A 24 30.29 -14.37 -21.53
C LEU A 24 30.36 -13.24 -20.48
N ALA A 25 30.62 -12.03 -20.95
CA ALA A 25 30.40 -10.85 -20.11
C ALA A 25 28.88 -10.77 -19.79
N PRO A 26 28.49 -10.71 -18.51
CA PRO A 26 27.10 -10.43 -18.20
C PRO A 26 26.81 -9.00 -18.70
N LEU A 27 25.91 -8.90 -19.67
CA LEU A 27 25.23 -7.63 -19.95
C LEU A 27 24.43 -7.30 -18.68
N ALA A 28 25.04 -6.48 -17.81
CA ALA A 28 24.31 -5.79 -16.79
C ALA A 28 23.28 -4.90 -17.53
N MET A 29 22.03 -5.35 -17.59
CA MET A 29 20.92 -4.49 -17.95
C MET A 29 20.86 -3.45 -16.83
N ALA A 30 21.48 -2.29 -17.08
CA ALA A 30 21.27 -1.10 -16.27
C ALA A 30 19.75 -0.83 -16.39
N SER A 31 19.01 -1.09 -15.33
CA SER A 31 17.67 -0.55 -15.20
C SER A 31 17.80 0.95 -15.45
N PRO A 32 16.96 1.55 -16.30
CA PRO A 32 16.99 2.99 -16.46
C PRO A 32 16.84 3.58 -15.07
N ALA A 33 17.82 4.38 -14.65
CA ALA A 33 17.71 5.18 -13.45
C ALA A 33 16.46 6.05 -13.67
N MET A 34 15.40 5.79 -12.90
CA MET A 34 14.22 6.63 -12.89
C MET A 34 14.70 8.02 -12.48
N ALA A 35 14.41 9.01 -13.29
CA ALA A 35 14.81 10.38 -12.99
C ALA A 35 14.14 10.80 -11.69
N GLU A 36 14.92 11.05 -10.65
CA GLU A 36 14.40 11.63 -9.42
C GLU A 36 14.13 13.10 -9.70
N HIS A 37 12.89 13.53 -9.54
CA HIS A 37 12.49 14.92 -9.67
C HIS A 37 12.86 15.70 -8.41
N HIS A 38 13.32 16.93 -8.56
CA HIS A 38 13.75 17.80 -7.46
C HIS A 38 12.96 19.11 -7.42
N PRO A 39 11.64 19.08 -7.37
CA PRO A 39 10.85 20.30 -7.26
C PRO A 39 11.19 21.04 -5.96
N THR A 40 11.14 22.37 -5.99
CA THR A 40 11.57 23.25 -4.90
C THR A 40 10.41 24.05 -4.30
N GLY A 41 10.65 24.70 -3.15
CA GLY A 41 9.67 25.56 -2.49
C GLY A 41 8.41 24.80 -2.09
N ASN A 42 7.24 25.37 -2.40
CA ASN A 42 5.94 24.76 -2.13
C ASN A 42 5.67 23.49 -2.96
N PHE A 43 6.44 23.28 -4.03
CA PHE A 43 6.30 22.09 -4.88
C PHE A 43 7.16 20.90 -4.42
N ALA A 44 8.03 21.06 -3.43
CA ALA A 44 8.90 20.00 -2.92
C ALA A 44 8.21 18.68 -2.53
N PRO A 45 6.94 18.65 -2.06
CA PRO A 45 6.25 17.40 -1.78
C PRO A 45 6.02 16.51 -3.01
N PHE A 46 6.00 17.07 -4.22
CA PHE A 46 5.66 16.36 -5.45
C PHE A 46 6.83 15.66 -6.14
N LYS A 47 7.90 15.37 -5.44
CA LYS A 47 9.11 14.74 -6.00
C LYS A 47 8.89 13.38 -6.69
N TYR A 48 7.77 12.72 -6.41
CA TYR A 48 7.38 11.45 -7.02
C TYR A 48 6.20 11.56 -8.00
N CYS A 49 5.86 12.79 -8.37
CA CYS A 49 4.90 13.02 -9.45
C CYS A 49 5.44 12.43 -10.75
N PRO A 50 4.63 11.66 -11.51
CA PRO A 50 5.08 11.01 -12.74
C PRO A 50 5.19 12.02 -13.92
N LEU A 51 6.11 12.98 -13.80
CA LEU A 51 6.32 14.06 -14.79
C LEU A 51 6.89 13.55 -16.11
N SER A 52 7.44 12.32 -16.16
CA SER A 52 7.84 11.67 -17.40
C SER A 52 6.65 11.21 -18.25
N ASN A 53 5.49 10.98 -17.61
CA ASN A 53 4.26 10.63 -18.30
C ASN A 53 3.55 11.88 -18.79
N LYS A 54 3.44 12.02 -20.12
CA LYS A 54 2.81 13.18 -20.78
C LYS A 54 1.32 13.37 -20.48
N ALA A 55 0.66 12.32 -19.97
CA ALA A 55 -0.73 12.41 -19.57
C ALA A 55 -0.91 13.00 -18.16
N THR A 56 0.16 13.20 -17.40
CA THR A 56 0.07 13.80 -16.07
C THR A 56 -0.23 15.29 -16.18
N GLU A 57 -1.40 15.69 -15.72
CA GLU A 57 -1.86 17.08 -15.71
C GLU A 57 -1.72 17.71 -14.32
N ILE A 58 -1.97 16.90 -13.28
CA ILE A 58 -1.94 17.32 -11.89
C ILE A 58 -1.04 16.35 -11.12
N CYS A 59 -0.18 16.87 -10.25
CA CYS A 59 0.54 16.12 -9.24
C CYS A 59 -0.27 16.10 -7.94
N THR A 60 -0.36 14.96 -7.26
CA THR A 60 -1.12 14.83 -6.01
C THR A 60 -0.31 14.14 -4.93
N VAL A 61 -0.43 14.63 -3.70
CA VAL A 61 0.13 14.03 -2.49
C VAL A 61 -0.87 14.18 -1.34
N ALA A 62 -1.35 13.05 -0.84
CA ALA A 62 -2.21 13.00 0.34
C ALA A 62 -1.46 12.31 1.49
N ASN A 63 -1.37 12.97 2.64
CA ASN A 63 -0.75 12.45 3.84
C ASN A 63 -1.81 12.23 4.92
N THR A 64 -2.04 10.96 5.27
CA THR A 64 -2.85 10.56 6.42
C THR A 64 -1.93 10.35 7.61
N ASN A 65 -2.08 11.13 8.65
CA ASN A 65 -1.20 11.11 9.84
C ASN A 65 -1.95 10.85 11.16
N ALA A 66 -3.26 10.64 11.10
CA ALA A 66 -4.08 10.23 12.23
C ALA A 66 -5.37 9.56 11.74
N GLY A 67 -6.05 8.89 12.65
CA GLY A 67 -7.30 8.19 12.39
C GLY A 67 -7.23 6.74 12.79
N GLU A 68 -8.06 5.92 12.18
CA GLU A 68 -8.11 4.49 12.47
C GLU A 68 -8.72 3.70 11.31
N PHE A 69 -8.35 2.43 11.25
CA PHE A 69 -8.91 1.47 10.31
C PHE A 69 -9.42 0.25 11.08
N THR A 70 -10.72 -0.01 10.98
CA THR A 70 -11.39 -1.15 11.63
C THR A 70 -11.87 -2.13 10.57
N VAL A 71 -11.44 -3.38 10.65
CA VAL A 71 -11.95 -4.50 9.85
C VAL A 71 -12.30 -5.65 10.80
N GLY A 72 -13.54 -6.10 10.74
CA GLY A 72 -14.05 -7.11 11.66
C GLY A 72 -13.98 -6.68 13.12
N LYS A 73 -13.21 -7.40 13.93
CA LYS A 73 -13.05 -7.15 15.38
C LYS A 73 -11.81 -6.32 15.73
N LYS A 74 -11.00 -5.92 14.72
CA LYS A 74 -9.74 -5.23 14.96
C LYS A 74 -9.77 -3.80 14.50
N THR A 75 -9.33 -2.91 15.38
CA THR A 75 -9.13 -1.50 15.10
C THR A 75 -7.65 -1.20 15.20
N VAL A 76 -7.06 -0.67 14.14
CA VAL A 76 -5.67 -0.24 14.08
C VAL A 76 -5.65 1.29 14.00
N PRO A 77 -5.06 1.98 14.98
CA PRO A 77 -4.88 3.42 14.92
C PRO A 77 -3.77 3.76 13.92
N ILE A 78 -3.96 4.82 13.16
CA ILE A 78 -2.93 5.38 12.29
C ILE A 78 -2.03 6.26 13.14
N THR A 79 -0.79 5.82 13.33
CA THR A 79 0.21 6.48 14.19
C THR A 79 1.41 7.02 13.40
N LYS A 80 1.59 6.53 12.18
CA LYS A 80 2.62 6.97 11.24
C LYS A 80 1.98 7.53 9.99
N THR A 81 2.68 8.38 9.28
CA THR A 81 2.15 8.96 8.04
C THR A 81 2.02 7.89 6.95
N ILE A 82 0.82 7.76 6.41
CA ILE A 82 0.53 6.99 5.20
C ILE A 82 0.37 7.98 4.07
N THR A 83 1.16 7.83 3.01
CA THR A 83 1.17 8.74 1.86
C THR A 83 0.56 8.06 0.64
N LEU A 84 -0.44 8.70 0.04
CA LEU A 84 -0.94 8.40 -1.30
C LEU A 84 -0.43 9.49 -2.24
N GLN A 85 0.29 9.12 -3.29
CA GLN A 85 0.95 10.06 -4.17
C GLN A 85 1.00 9.57 -5.62
N GLY A 86 1.10 10.51 -6.55
CA GLY A 86 1.19 10.22 -7.98
C GLY A 86 0.75 11.39 -8.83
N GLY A 87 0.22 11.10 -10.01
CA GLY A 87 -0.36 12.06 -10.92
C GLY A 87 -1.85 11.81 -11.11
N LEU A 88 -2.53 12.82 -11.66
CA LEU A 88 -3.91 12.74 -12.11
C LEU A 88 -4.01 13.18 -13.57
N HIS A 89 -4.92 12.56 -14.27
CA HIS A 89 -5.28 12.84 -15.65
C HIS A 89 -6.80 12.88 -15.77
N GLU A 90 -7.33 13.90 -16.43
CA GLU A 90 -8.75 13.97 -16.70
C GLU A 90 -9.12 13.09 -17.90
N ASN A 91 -10.02 12.15 -17.68
CA ASN A 91 -10.57 11.35 -18.76
C ASN A 91 -11.59 12.19 -19.55
N GLU A 92 -11.22 12.61 -20.75
CA GLU A 92 -12.05 13.48 -21.62
C GLU A 92 -13.47 12.93 -21.91
N LYS A 93 -13.70 11.61 -21.70
CA LYS A 93 -15.00 10.99 -21.98
C LYS A 93 -15.92 10.93 -20.76
N THR A 94 -15.32 10.76 -19.57
CA THR A 94 -16.06 10.55 -18.31
C THR A 94 -15.97 11.77 -17.40
N GLU A 95 -15.10 12.72 -17.70
CA GLU A 95 -14.76 13.87 -16.84
C GLU A 95 -14.31 13.43 -15.42
N GLU A 96 -13.87 12.18 -15.29
CA GLU A 96 -13.32 11.64 -14.04
C GLU A 96 -11.80 11.77 -14.04
N LEU A 97 -11.24 12.04 -12.85
CA LEU A 97 -9.79 12.05 -12.65
C LEU A 97 -9.29 10.60 -12.46
N GLU A 98 -8.44 10.15 -13.38
CA GLU A 98 -7.76 8.87 -13.33
C GLU A 98 -6.40 9.03 -12.66
N PHE A 99 -6.06 8.12 -11.77
CA PHE A 99 -4.81 8.15 -11.02
C PHE A 99 -3.66 7.52 -11.82
N ILE A 100 -2.53 8.23 -11.91
CA ILE A 100 -1.29 7.76 -12.50
C ILE A 100 -0.32 7.40 -11.38
N ALA A 101 0.28 6.20 -11.45
CA ALA A 101 1.21 5.72 -10.44
C ALA A 101 2.39 6.68 -10.22
N ALA A 102 2.84 6.80 -8.97
CA ALA A 102 4.02 7.57 -8.63
C ALA A 102 5.26 7.08 -9.39
N GLU A 103 6.17 7.99 -9.71
CA GLU A 103 7.43 7.70 -10.37
C GLU A 103 8.55 7.61 -9.32
N GLY A 104 9.28 6.49 -9.29
CA GLY A 104 10.40 6.30 -8.37
C GLY A 104 10.04 5.96 -6.92
N ALA A 105 8.75 5.83 -6.59
CA ALA A 105 8.27 5.43 -5.27
C ALA A 105 6.95 4.65 -5.34
N GLU A 106 6.52 4.13 -4.19
CA GLU A 106 5.19 3.53 -4.07
C GLU A 106 4.10 4.61 -4.15
N THR A 107 3.03 4.31 -4.89
CA THR A 107 1.84 5.19 -4.96
C THR A 107 1.13 5.28 -3.62
N LEU A 108 0.95 4.16 -2.92
CA LEU A 108 0.53 4.12 -1.52
C LEU A 108 1.70 3.61 -0.68
N SER A 109 2.16 4.40 0.28
CA SER A 109 3.30 4.04 1.12
C SER A 109 3.02 2.76 1.90
N LYS A 110 4.01 1.85 1.93
CA LYS A 110 3.95 0.62 2.74
C LYS A 110 4.29 0.93 4.21
N THR A 111 3.44 1.75 4.83
CA THR A 111 3.61 2.16 6.22
C THR A 111 3.10 1.04 7.13
N GLU A 112 3.97 0.60 8.02
CA GLU A 112 3.66 -0.49 8.94
C GLU A 112 3.10 0.07 10.25
N GLU A 113 1.87 -0.35 10.62
CA GLU A 113 1.20 0.01 11.87
C GLU A 113 1.08 -1.20 12.79
N THR A 114 1.12 -0.97 14.10
CA THR A 114 0.99 -2.03 15.10
C THR A 114 -0.47 -2.35 15.36
N VAL A 115 -0.85 -3.63 15.25
CA VAL A 115 -2.20 -4.11 15.61
C VAL A 115 -2.31 -4.23 17.13
N PRO A 116 -3.13 -3.40 17.80
CA PRO A 116 -3.24 -3.42 19.26
C PRO A 116 -3.72 -4.77 19.81
N GLY A 117 -2.96 -5.32 20.75
CA GLY A 117 -3.23 -6.63 21.30
C GLY A 117 -2.77 -7.81 20.45
N GLY A 118 -2.06 -7.51 19.34
CA GLY A 118 -1.55 -8.52 18.43
C GLY A 118 -2.64 -9.41 17.82
N LEU A 119 -2.26 -10.60 17.40
CA LEU A 119 -3.19 -11.56 16.79
C LEU A 119 -4.31 -11.96 17.78
N LEU A 120 -3.98 -12.22 19.03
CA LEU A 120 -4.93 -12.72 20.02
C LEU A 120 -5.81 -11.65 20.67
N GLY A 121 -5.53 -10.37 20.44
CA GLY A 121 -6.28 -9.26 21.04
C GLY A 121 -6.09 -9.15 22.58
N ILE A 122 -5.02 -9.74 23.11
CA ILE A 122 -4.73 -9.73 24.54
C ILE A 122 -4.23 -8.34 24.95
N LYS A 123 -4.70 -7.84 26.08
CA LYS A 123 -4.24 -6.60 26.70
C LYS A 123 -3.89 -6.86 28.16
N ALA A 124 -3.00 -6.04 28.71
CA ALA A 124 -2.73 -6.09 30.13
C ALA A 124 -4.01 -5.85 30.96
N PRO A 125 -4.17 -6.56 32.10
CA PRO A 125 -5.31 -6.31 32.99
C PRO A 125 -5.37 -4.86 33.45
N LYS A 126 -6.55 -4.24 33.39
CA LYS A 126 -6.75 -2.85 33.83
C LYS A 126 -6.43 -2.61 35.29
N SER A 127 -6.39 -3.67 36.13
CA SER A 127 -6.03 -3.63 37.54
C SER A 127 -4.53 -3.43 37.79
N TRP A 128 -3.69 -3.59 36.76
CA TRP A 128 -2.25 -3.40 36.93
C TRP A 128 -1.88 -1.91 36.95
N PRO A 129 -0.77 -1.52 37.62
CA PRO A 129 -0.19 -0.20 37.48
C PRO A 129 0.05 0.16 36.01
N LEU A 130 -0.20 1.40 35.61
CA LEU A 130 -0.12 1.85 34.20
C LEU A 130 1.21 1.47 33.54
N ILE A 131 2.33 1.65 34.24
CA ILE A 131 3.65 1.32 33.72
C ILE A 131 3.81 -0.18 33.41
N LEU A 132 3.21 -1.05 34.22
CA LEU A 132 3.23 -2.50 33.95
C LEU A 132 2.29 -2.87 32.79
N GLN A 133 1.16 -2.17 32.64
CA GLN A 133 0.29 -2.34 31.48
C GLN A 133 1.01 -1.95 30.19
N GLU A 134 1.71 -0.81 30.19
CA GLU A 134 2.48 -0.35 29.03
C GLU A 134 3.62 -1.31 28.67
N LEU A 135 4.42 -1.73 29.66
CA LEU A 135 5.50 -2.68 29.45
C LEU A 135 4.99 -4.02 28.90
N PHE A 136 3.91 -4.55 29.47
CA PHE A 136 3.33 -5.82 29.03
C PHE A 136 2.79 -5.71 27.61
N ASN A 137 1.99 -4.68 27.33
CA ASN A 137 1.41 -4.49 26.00
C ASN A 137 2.49 -4.24 24.95
N GLU A 138 3.53 -3.47 25.26
CA GLU A 138 4.58 -3.14 24.30
C GLU A 138 5.55 -4.32 24.07
N TYR A 139 6.08 -4.91 25.13
CA TYR A 139 7.16 -5.90 24.99
C TYR A 139 6.69 -7.36 24.94
N VAL A 140 5.57 -7.68 25.57
CA VAL A 140 5.04 -9.06 25.56
C VAL A 140 4.05 -9.25 24.42
N ILE A 141 3.17 -8.29 24.18
CA ILE A 141 2.11 -8.42 23.18
C ILE A 141 2.56 -7.85 21.84
N ASN A 142 2.86 -6.55 21.75
CA ASN A 142 3.09 -5.89 20.46
C ASN A 142 4.41 -6.30 19.80
N LYS A 143 5.48 -6.42 20.58
CA LYS A 143 6.81 -6.87 20.11
C LYS A 143 7.10 -8.35 20.35
N GLY A 144 6.22 -9.05 21.07
CA GLY A 144 6.36 -10.48 21.35
C GLY A 144 5.95 -11.37 20.17
N LEU A 145 5.98 -12.69 20.38
CA LEU A 145 5.63 -13.68 19.36
C LEU A 145 4.20 -13.54 18.80
N THR A 146 3.28 -12.97 19.57
CA THR A 146 1.90 -12.70 19.16
C THR A 146 1.70 -11.33 18.53
N GLY A 147 2.74 -10.51 18.50
CA GLY A 147 2.72 -9.19 17.90
C GLY A 147 2.43 -9.28 16.42
N VAL A 148 1.52 -8.43 15.94
CA VAL A 148 1.18 -8.30 14.52
C VAL A 148 1.31 -6.86 14.13
N THR A 149 1.93 -6.62 13.00
CA THR A 149 1.85 -5.34 12.32
C THR A 149 1.05 -5.51 11.03
N GLU A 150 0.43 -4.43 10.58
CA GLU A 150 -0.30 -4.41 9.33
C GLU A 150 0.30 -3.39 8.37
N ILE A 151 0.15 -3.63 7.08
CA ILE A 151 0.45 -2.70 6.00
C ILE A 151 -0.73 -2.67 5.06
N THR A 152 -1.34 -1.49 4.89
CA THR A 152 -2.36 -1.30 3.87
C THR A 152 -1.68 -1.11 2.51
N GLU A 153 -1.99 -1.97 1.54
CA GLU A 153 -1.45 -1.96 0.18
C GLU A 153 -2.56 -1.74 -0.85
N LEU A 154 -2.23 -1.17 -2.00
CA LEU A 154 -3.14 -1.17 -3.14
C LEU A 154 -3.39 -2.60 -3.61
N ALA A 155 -4.65 -2.97 -3.72
CA ALA A 155 -5.06 -4.27 -4.25
C ALA A 155 -5.13 -4.28 -5.77
N LYS A 156 -5.22 -3.12 -6.40
CA LYS A 156 -5.33 -2.89 -7.84
C LYS A 156 -4.27 -1.88 -8.30
N PRO A 157 -3.98 -1.81 -9.61
CA PRO A 157 -3.15 -0.74 -10.17
C PRO A 157 -3.67 0.65 -9.81
N ALA A 158 -2.79 1.66 -9.78
CA ALA A 158 -3.14 3.04 -9.45
C ALA A 158 -4.32 3.60 -10.26
N SER A 159 -4.46 3.21 -11.52
CA SER A 159 -5.59 3.59 -12.39
C SER A 159 -6.97 3.13 -11.90
N ALA A 160 -7.02 2.24 -10.92
CA ALA A 160 -8.28 1.85 -10.28
C ALA A 160 -8.68 2.79 -9.12
N ILE A 161 -7.81 3.69 -8.71
CA ILE A 161 -8.12 4.74 -7.74
C ILE A 161 -8.94 5.80 -8.46
N LYS A 162 -10.05 6.24 -7.85
CA LYS A 162 -10.88 7.30 -8.38
C LYS A 162 -10.94 8.45 -7.38
N LEU A 163 -10.59 9.63 -7.84
CA LEU A 163 -10.66 10.87 -7.05
C LEU A 163 -11.70 11.79 -7.68
N ASN A 164 -12.59 12.32 -6.86
CA ASN A 164 -13.55 13.33 -7.23
C ASN A 164 -13.36 14.57 -6.35
N THR A 165 -12.63 15.54 -6.88
CA THR A 165 -12.27 16.78 -6.17
C THR A 165 -13.51 17.61 -5.82
N THR A 166 -14.55 17.58 -6.65
CA THR A 166 -15.82 18.27 -6.35
C THR A 166 -16.48 17.69 -5.10
N ASN A 167 -16.61 16.36 -5.02
CA ASN A 167 -17.16 15.70 -3.84
C ASN A 167 -16.33 15.96 -2.60
N LEU A 168 -14.99 15.99 -2.76
CA LEU A 168 -14.05 16.24 -1.68
C LEU A 168 -14.23 17.63 -1.08
N ILE A 169 -14.36 18.67 -1.93
CA ILE A 169 -14.49 20.08 -1.49
C ILE A 169 -15.90 20.39 -0.95
N PHE A 170 -16.93 19.88 -1.63
CA PHE A 170 -18.32 20.15 -1.28
C PHE A 170 -18.91 19.17 -0.25
N GLU A 171 -18.08 18.33 0.36
CA GLU A 171 -18.47 17.36 1.40
C GLU A 171 -19.68 16.49 0.98
N SER A 172 -19.67 15.97 -0.23
CA SER A 172 -20.76 15.18 -0.78
C SER A 172 -20.26 13.92 -1.50
N GLY A 173 -21.06 12.86 -1.52
CA GLY A 173 -20.75 11.64 -2.26
C GLY A 173 -19.39 11.01 -1.93
N THR A 174 -18.92 10.12 -2.78
CA THR A 174 -17.58 9.51 -2.68
C THR A 174 -16.54 10.50 -3.23
N ALA A 175 -15.61 10.91 -2.38
CA ALA A 175 -14.49 11.77 -2.77
C ALA A 175 -13.29 10.96 -3.26
N LEU A 176 -13.00 9.83 -2.58
CA LEU A 176 -11.90 8.94 -2.96
C LEU A 176 -12.37 7.48 -2.90
N GLN A 177 -12.28 6.77 -4.03
CA GLN A 177 -12.43 5.31 -4.05
C GLN A 177 -11.05 4.66 -4.07
N LEU A 178 -10.77 3.83 -3.07
CA LEU A 178 -9.47 3.21 -2.87
C LEU A 178 -9.60 1.70 -2.71
N PRO A 179 -9.18 0.90 -3.70
CA PRO A 179 -9.16 -0.56 -3.60
C PRO A 179 -7.90 -1.02 -2.85
N VAL A 180 -8.07 -1.57 -1.65
CA VAL A 180 -6.96 -1.98 -0.79
C VAL A 180 -7.04 -3.45 -0.38
N LYS A 181 -5.93 -3.95 0.09
CA LYS A 181 -5.76 -5.18 0.87
C LYS A 181 -4.84 -4.90 2.05
N VAL A 182 -4.98 -5.65 3.12
CA VAL A 182 -4.20 -5.45 4.34
C VAL A 182 -3.26 -6.62 4.54
N LYS A 183 -1.97 -6.38 4.45
CA LYS A 183 -0.94 -7.37 4.76
C LYS A 183 -0.77 -7.48 6.26
N LEU A 184 -0.70 -8.71 6.78
CA LEU A 184 -0.45 -8.99 8.19
C LEU A 184 0.95 -9.57 8.35
N ASN A 185 1.81 -8.88 9.09
CA ASN A 185 3.17 -9.31 9.37
C ASN A 185 3.29 -9.92 10.77
N ASN A 186 3.61 -11.20 10.81
CA ASN A 186 3.96 -11.93 12.01
C ASN A 186 4.74 -13.19 11.61
N ALA A 187 5.68 -13.63 12.45
CA ALA A 187 6.54 -14.77 12.14
C ALA A 187 5.78 -16.09 11.87
N PHE A 188 4.59 -16.28 12.45
CA PHE A 188 3.77 -17.46 12.26
C PHE A 188 2.80 -17.36 11.08
N LEU A 189 2.51 -16.15 10.63
CA LEU A 189 1.58 -15.91 9.53
C LEU A 189 2.23 -16.08 8.16
N GLY A 190 3.57 -16.09 8.10
CA GLY A 190 4.29 -16.10 6.83
C GLY A 190 4.28 -14.74 6.12
N ASN A 191 4.82 -14.70 4.90
CA ASN A 191 5.04 -13.44 4.18
C ASN A 191 3.86 -13.01 3.29
N GLU A 192 2.88 -13.88 3.10
CA GLU A 192 1.77 -13.70 2.15
C GLU A 192 0.40 -13.76 2.84
N CYS A 193 0.33 -13.34 4.12
CA CYS A 193 -0.92 -13.28 4.86
C CYS A 193 -1.60 -11.92 4.63
N TYR A 194 -2.78 -11.93 4.01
CA TYR A 194 -3.55 -10.73 3.68
C TYR A 194 -4.99 -10.85 4.15
N VAL A 195 -5.64 -9.72 4.44
CA VAL A 195 -7.09 -9.57 4.52
C VAL A 195 -7.54 -8.85 3.26
N GLY A 196 -8.47 -9.45 2.52
CA GLY A 196 -8.75 -9.07 1.15
C GLY A 196 -7.63 -9.50 0.19
N SER A 197 -7.86 -9.36 -1.11
CA SER A 197 -6.89 -9.74 -2.15
C SER A 197 -6.98 -8.86 -3.38
N SER A 198 -6.12 -9.13 -4.37
CA SER A 198 -6.23 -8.45 -5.66
C SER A 198 -7.47 -8.87 -6.45
N SER A 199 -8.04 -10.07 -6.22
CA SER A 199 -9.31 -10.50 -6.82
C SER A 199 -10.53 -9.97 -6.08
N HIS A 200 -10.47 -9.91 -4.76
CA HIS A 200 -11.52 -9.43 -3.86
C HIS A 200 -10.97 -8.31 -2.95
N PRO A 201 -10.76 -7.12 -3.50
CA PRO A 201 -10.23 -5.99 -2.73
C PRO A 201 -11.26 -5.46 -1.73
N ILE A 202 -10.79 -4.92 -0.63
CA ILE A 202 -11.59 -4.05 0.23
C ILE A 202 -11.72 -2.71 -0.51
N ILE A 203 -12.95 -2.36 -0.92
CA ILE A 203 -13.21 -1.10 -1.61
C ILE A 203 -13.62 -0.04 -0.59
N LEU A 204 -12.77 0.93 -0.37
CA LEU A 204 -13.09 2.09 0.45
C LEU A 204 -13.72 3.18 -0.42
N ASN A 205 -14.93 3.63 -0.07
CA ASN A 205 -15.64 4.75 -0.69
C ASN A 205 -15.63 5.94 0.28
N LEU A 206 -14.49 6.56 0.38
CA LEU A 206 -14.21 7.60 1.34
C LEU A 206 -14.89 8.92 0.98
N THR A 207 -15.50 9.58 1.95
CA THR A 207 -16.17 10.88 1.80
C THR A 207 -15.68 11.89 2.84
N THR A 208 -15.69 13.16 2.50
CA THR A 208 -15.58 14.28 3.42
C THR A 208 -16.94 14.70 4.00
N GLY A 209 -18.03 14.21 3.41
CA GLY A 209 -19.40 14.42 3.85
C GLY A 209 -19.82 13.46 4.97
N THR A 210 -21.12 13.17 5.01
CA THR A 210 -21.72 12.24 5.97
C THR A 210 -21.97 10.89 5.30
N THR A 211 -21.51 9.81 5.93
CA THR A 211 -21.72 8.45 5.45
C THR A 211 -23.16 7.99 5.63
N SER A 212 -23.54 6.94 4.88
CA SER A 212 -24.86 6.27 5.02
C SER A 212 -24.66 4.75 5.11
N PRO A 213 -24.08 4.25 6.22
CA PRO A 213 -23.79 2.84 6.36
C PRO A 213 -25.04 2.03 6.63
N PRO A 214 -25.02 0.70 6.31
CA PRO A 214 -25.99 -0.22 6.86
C PRO A 214 -25.79 -0.40 8.37
N GLU A 215 -26.84 -0.85 9.06
CA GLU A 215 -26.72 -1.20 10.48
C GLU A 215 -25.75 -2.38 10.70
N PRO A 216 -25.06 -2.43 11.84
CA PRO A 216 -25.22 -1.60 13.06
C PRO A 216 -24.47 -0.27 13.08
N ASN A 217 -23.64 0.03 12.06
CA ASN A 217 -22.94 1.30 12.02
C ASN A 217 -23.91 2.48 11.92
N LYS A 218 -23.52 3.60 12.49
CA LYS A 218 -24.26 4.87 12.38
C LYS A 218 -23.50 5.83 11.50
N PRO A 219 -24.19 6.79 10.83
CA PRO A 219 -23.53 7.79 10.03
C PRO A 219 -22.41 8.51 10.81
N ILE A 220 -21.27 8.68 10.16
CA ILE A 220 -20.15 9.49 10.63
C ILE A 220 -19.90 10.61 9.62
N LYS A 221 -19.35 11.73 10.08
CA LYS A 221 -19.08 12.88 9.23
C LYS A 221 -17.57 13.08 9.06
N GLY A 222 -17.14 13.23 7.80
CA GLY A 222 -15.81 13.69 7.43
C GLY A 222 -15.71 15.22 7.42
N SER A 223 -14.67 15.73 6.78
CA SER A 223 -14.45 17.18 6.58
C SER A 223 -13.47 17.39 5.44
N ALA A 224 -13.71 18.38 4.58
CA ALA A 224 -12.75 18.81 3.57
C ALA A 224 -11.51 19.49 4.21
N GLY A 225 -11.63 20.01 5.44
CA GLY A 225 -10.58 20.78 6.07
C GLY A 225 -10.53 22.23 5.57
N LYS A 226 -9.35 22.86 5.71
CA LYS A 226 -9.11 24.23 5.27
C LYS A 226 -8.50 24.23 3.88
N LEU A 227 -9.18 24.88 2.93
CA LEU A 227 -8.69 25.10 1.58
C LEU A 227 -7.78 26.32 1.51
N GLU A 228 -6.62 26.17 0.89
CA GLU A 228 -5.69 27.24 0.55
C GLU A 228 -5.33 27.14 -0.94
N ILE A 229 -5.34 28.27 -1.64
CA ILE A 229 -4.92 28.38 -3.05
C ILE A 229 -3.60 29.17 -3.04
N LEU A 230 -2.56 28.55 -3.54
CA LEU A 230 -1.20 29.05 -3.50
C LEU A 230 -0.61 29.13 -4.91
N GLU A 231 0.59 29.73 -5.04
CA GLU A 231 1.34 29.79 -6.30
C GLU A 231 0.51 30.30 -7.49
N ALA A 232 -0.22 31.41 -7.26
CA ALA A 232 -1.12 32.02 -8.24
C ALA A 232 -2.18 31.06 -8.84
N GLY A 233 -2.63 30.06 -8.06
CA GLY A 233 -3.61 29.07 -8.48
C GLY A 233 -3.03 27.74 -8.95
N ASN A 234 -1.69 27.62 -9.03
CA ASN A 234 -1.04 26.40 -9.48
C ASN A 234 -0.90 25.32 -8.37
N LEU A 235 -1.21 25.64 -7.12
CA LEU A 235 -1.17 24.74 -5.99
C LEU A 235 -2.42 24.91 -5.13
N VAL A 236 -3.09 23.81 -4.87
CA VAL A 236 -4.21 23.70 -3.92
C VAL A 236 -3.76 22.86 -2.75
N ARG A 237 -4.05 23.32 -1.52
CA ARG A 237 -3.75 22.63 -0.28
C ARG A 237 -4.99 22.54 0.58
N LEU A 238 -5.33 21.32 1.01
CA LEU A 238 -6.35 21.04 2.00
C LEU A 238 -5.67 20.56 3.29
N THR A 239 -5.87 21.23 4.40
CA THR A 239 -5.26 20.91 5.69
C THR A 239 -6.28 20.53 6.73
N GLY A 240 -5.97 19.51 7.54
CA GLY A 240 -6.85 19.05 8.62
C GLY A 240 -8.15 18.42 8.14
N GLY A 241 -8.12 17.84 6.92
CA GLY A 241 -9.24 17.09 6.38
C GLY A 241 -9.46 15.76 7.08
N ALA A 242 -10.64 15.17 6.89
CA ALA A 242 -11.00 13.84 7.34
C ALA A 242 -11.83 13.13 6.26
N LEU A 243 -11.29 12.09 5.68
CA LEU A 243 -11.97 11.16 4.80
C LEU A 243 -12.51 10.00 5.62
N VAL A 244 -13.77 9.65 5.46
CA VAL A 244 -14.43 8.60 6.26
C VAL A 244 -15.23 7.65 5.39
N ASP A 245 -15.21 6.37 5.76
CA ASP A 245 -16.11 5.34 5.23
C ASP A 245 -16.40 4.32 6.34
N ASN A 246 -17.66 3.94 6.52
CA ASN A 246 -18.05 2.88 7.43
C ASN A 246 -19.16 2.00 6.83
N SER A 247 -19.18 1.94 5.51
CA SER A 247 -20.13 1.15 4.71
C SER A 247 -19.49 0.03 3.90
N PHE A 248 -18.16 -0.13 3.95
CA PHE A 248 -17.47 -1.18 3.21
C PHE A 248 -17.54 -2.56 3.88
N ALA A 249 -17.30 -3.60 3.07
CA ALA A 249 -17.20 -4.99 3.50
C ALA A 249 -15.80 -5.54 3.17
N ASP A 250 -15.38 -6.57 3.90
CA ASP A 250 -14.36 -7.51 3.48
C ASP A 250 -15.06 -8.83 3.13
N GLU A 251 -15.08 -9.18 1.85
CA GLU A 251 -15.83 -10.33 1.33
C GLU A 251 -15.04 -11.64 1.38
N GLU A 252 -13.70 -11.56 1.36
CA GLU A 252 -12.83 -12.74 1.28
C GLU A 252 -12.30 -13.18 2.66
N GLY A 253 -11.96 -12.23 3.51
CA GLY A 253 -11.27 -12.49 4.78
C GLY A 253 -9.77 -12.67 4.60
N ALA A 254 -9.16 -13.37 5.55
CA ALA A 254 -7.74 -13.67 5.51
C ALA A 254 -7.41 -14.80 4.53
N ASN A 255 -6.31 -14.61 3.80
CA ASN A 255 -5.82 -15.59 2.84
C ASN A 255 -4.29 -15.62 2.83
N GLY A 256 -3.71 -16.79 2.49
CA GLY A 256 -2.28 -17.02 2.40
C GLY A 256 -1.52 -17.07 3.73
N CYS A 257 -2.23 -17.03 4.87
CA CYS A 257 -1.63 -17.07 6.19
C CYS A 257 -1.08 -18.47 6.52
N GLY A 258 0.12 -18.53 7.12
CA GLY A 258 0.82 -19.80 7.35
C GLY A 258 1.57 -20.33 6.12
N GLY A 259 1.56 -19.57 5.01
CA GLY A 259 2.20 -19.93 3.76
C GLY A 259 1.52 -21.08 3.02
N PHE A 260 2.09 -21.50 1.91
CA PHE A 260 1.49 -22.46 0.98
C PHE A 260 1.08 -23.81 1.63
N LEU A 261 1.84 -24.28 2.62
CA LEU A 261 1.57 -25.60 3.21
C LEU A 261 0.51 -25.59 4.32
N PHE A 262 0.28 -24.45 4.97
CA PHE A 262 -0.55 -24.38 6.18
C PHE A 262 -1.72 -23.39 6.07
N SER A 263 -1.88 -22.69 4.96
CA SER A 263 -2.96 -21.70 4.80
C SER A 263 -4.35 -22.31 5.01
N TRP A 264 -4.59 -23.52 4.59
CA TRP A 264 -5.85 -24.23 4.78
C TRP A 264 -6.27 -24.36 6.27
N ALA A 265 -5.32 -24.33 7.20
CA ALA A 265 -5.56 -24.40 8.63
C ALA A 265 -5.44 -23.02 9.32
N VAL A 266 -4.53 -22.17 8.83
CA VAL A 266 -4.22 -20.88 9.46
C VAL A 266 -5.21 -19.80 9.03
N ASP A 267 -5.63 -19.75 7.76
CA ASP A 267 -6.62 -18.77 7.29
C ASP A 267 -7.93 -18.82 8.09
N PRO A 268 -8.57 -19.98 8.33
CA PRO A 268 -9.78 -20.05 9.15
C PRO A 268 -9.56 -19.57 10.60
N LEU A 269 -8.40 -19.87 11.19
CA LEU A 269 -8.06 -19.42 12.54
C LEU A 269 -7.90 -17.89 12.58
N VAL A 270 -7.21 -17.31 11.62
CA VAL A 270 -7.05 -15.86 11.51
C VAL A 270 -8.41 -15.20 11.29
N ASN A 271 -9.25 -15.78 10.44
CA ASN A 271 -10.62 -15.31 10.19
C ASN A 271 -11.45 -15.23 11.47
N GLU A 272 -11.43 -16.26 12.28
CA GLU A 272 -12.16 -16.31 13.55
C GLU A 272 -11.67 -15.23 14.52
N ILE A 273 -10.35 -15.09 14.66
CA ILE A 273 -9.71 -14.13 15.57
C ILE A 273 -9.99 -12.70 15.12
N LEU A 274 -9.85 -12.41 13.84
CA LEU A 274 -10.08 -11.07 13.28
C LEU A 274 -11.58 -10.75 13.09
N GLY A 275 -12.43 -11.76 13.02
CA GLY A 275 -13.85 -11.59 12.69
C GLY A 275 -14.07 -11.20 11.24
N VAL A 276 -13.33 -11.83 10.35
CA VAL A 276 -13.42 -11.67 8.90
C VAL A 276 -13.81 -13.01 8.25
N PRO A 277 -14.44 -13.07 7.08
CA PRO A 277 -14.99 -11.94 6.31
C PRO A 277 -15.95 -11.09 7.14
N SER A 278 -16.00 -9.77 6.87
CA SER A 278 -16.81 -8.84 7.64
C SER A 278 -17.80 -8.07 6.74
N LYS A 279 -19.04 -7.99 7.21
CA LYS A 279 -20.13 -7.37 6.46
C LYS A 279 -20.01 -5.84 6.45
N ALA A 280 -20.59 -5.23 5.42
CA ALA A 280 -20.86 -3.81 5.40
C ALA A 280 -21.63 -3.37 6.68
N GLY A 281 -21.29 -2.23 7.22
CA GLY A 281 -21.87 -1.73 8.49
C GLY A 281 -21.16 -2.23 9.75
N THR A 282 -20.07 -2.99 9.64
CA THR A 282 -19.27 -3.43 10.80
C THR A 282 -17.83 -2.90 10.75
N ASN A 283 -17.41 -2.33 9.62
CA ASN A 283 -16.08 -1.82 9.39
C ASN A 283 -16.07 -0.29 9.41
N THR A 284 -14.91 0.32 9.64
CA THR A 284 -14.78 1.79 9.68
C THR A 284 -13.37 2.19 9.25
N ALA A 285 -13.29 3.19 8.38
CA ALA A 285 -12.07 3.89 8.01
C ALA A 285 -12.23 5.37 8.33
N ILE A 286 -11.31 5.93 9.10
CA ILE A 286 -11.22 7.37 9.40
C ILE A 286 -9.79 7.78 9.11
N LEU A 287 -9.60 8.56 8.04
CA LEU A 287 -8.30 9.00 7.56
C LEU A 287 -8.23 10.52 7.73
N LYS A 288 -7.38 10.99 8.64
CA LYS A 288 -7.20 12.41 8.93
C LYS A 288 -5.84 12.89 8.45
N GLY A 289 -5.83 14.00 7.71
CA GLY A 289 -4.58 14.49 7.17
C GLY A 289 -4.73 15.68 6.24
N ASN A 290 -3.83 15.76 5.27
CA ASN A 290 -3.73 16.85 4.33
C ASN A 290 -3.67 16.29 2.90
N LEU A 291 -4.16 17.08 1.94
CA LEU A 291 -4.02 16.83 0.52
C LEU A 291 -3.40 18.06 -0.15
N GLU A 292 -2.48 17.84 -1.04
CA GLU A 292 -1.90 18.85 -1.92
C GLU A 292 -2.02 18.40 -3.36
N GLU A 293 -2.45 19.31 -4.22
CA GLU A 293 -2.54 19.11 -5.66
C GLU A 293 -1.91 20.31 -6.38
N ALA A 294 -1.07 20.02 -7.36
CA ALA A 294 -0.39 21.06 -8.14
C ALA A 294 -0.42 20.76 -9.63
N VAL A 295 -0.48 21.80 -10.44
CA VAL A 295 -0.35 21.69 -11.90
C VAL A 295 1.02 21.10 -12.23
N ALA A 296 1.06 20.00 -13.00
CA ALA A 296 2.30 19.26 -13.29
C ALA A 296 3.36 20.12 -13.98
N GLU A 297 2.95 21.03 -14.87
CA GLU A 297 3.88 21.97 -15.52
C GLU A 297 4.53 22.94 -14.51
N ALA A 298 3.78 23.40 -13.50
CA ALA A 298 4.32 24.26 -12.45
C ALA A 298 5.31 23.50 -11.54
N VAL A 299 5.01 22.24 -11.21
CA VAL A 299 5.94 21.37 -10.49
C VAL A 299 7.23 21.22 -11.28
N LYS A 300 7.15 20.89 -12.57
CA LYS A 300 8.31 20.75 -13.45
C LYS A 300 9.12 22.04 -13.60
N ALA A 301 8.45 23.19 -13.66
CA ALA A 301 9.11 24.49 -13.77
C ALA A 301 9.82 24.90 -12.47
N SER A 302 9.55 24.24 -11.34
CA SER A 302 10.18 24.51 -10.05
C SER A 302 11.46 23.71 -9.80
N GLU A 303 11.86 22.82 -10.71
CA GLU A 303 13.11 22.03 -10.66
C GLU A 303 14.38 22.88 -10.99
#